data_fd0deeff24f37b2dd0ae651f18484b30
#
_entry.id   fd0deeff24f37b2dd0ae651f18484b30
#
_cell.length_a   1.000
_cell.length_b   1.000
_cell.length_c   1.000
_cell.angle_alpha   90.00
_cell.angle_beta   90.00
_cell.angle_gamma   90.00
#
_symmetry.space_group_name_H-M   'P 1'
#
loop_
_entity.id
_entity.type
_entity.pdbx_description
1 polymer ?
#
loop_
_entity_poly.entity_id
_entity_poly.type
_entity_poly.pdbx_seq_one_letter_code
_entity_poly.pdbx_strand_id
1 'polypeptide(L)'
;MSSLPRKPPRSAAGFTLIEIMVALLILGIMSALGYGTYRAARISAERTEGSLKRSREIEFGMRMMVQDFAQTVPRPVRDILGQIRMPAMQGTGGVGTLSQITGTNSSSGSTSGMSFASQSFSSQSFSSGTSVGGITSSSVASLVEMTRAGWSNTGGQQRSTLQRVSYGLADDVLKRSYQINLDTVQGNKPVVQDLFSGVKAIQLRYLDGNQTWQSQWPPPTLAPPESLSARPVAVELIIEFKDWGRIRRLIEVAG
;
A
#
# COMPACT_ATOMS: atom_id res chain seq x y z
N MET A 1 -61.22 -14.98 75.40
CA MET A 1 -59.86 -14.44 75.30
C MET A 1 -59.00 -15.60 74.78
N SER A 2 -58.70 -15.64 73.48
CA SER A 2 -57.99 -16.68 72.82
C SER A 2 -56.50 -16.23 72.68
N SER A 3 -55.61 -16.97 73.36
CA SER A 3 -54.16 -16.74 73.32
C SER A 3 -53.56 -17.39 72.07
N LEU A 4 -52.98 -16.59 71.14
CA LEU A 4 -52.24 -17.06 69.97
C LEU A 4 -50.90 -17.68 70.39
N PRO A 5 -50.49 -18.85 69.87
CA PRO A 5 -49.21 -19.46 70.15
C PRO A 5 -48.05 -18.64 69.58
N ARG A 6 -47.07 -18.26 70.39
CA ARG A 6 -45.80 -17.62 69.95
C ARG A 6 -44.93 -18.64 69.20
N LYS A 7 -44.60 -18.30 67.99
CA LYS A 7 -43.64 -19.01 67.14
C LYS A 7 -42.25 -19.02 67.81
N PRO A 8 -41.58 -20.17 67.98
CA PRO A 8 -40.25 -20.13 68.60
C PRO A 8 -39.21 -19.42 67.73
N PRO A 9 -38.23 -18.77 68.36
CA PRO A 9 -37.15 -18.06 67.62
C PRO A 9 -36.33 -19.10 66.86
N ARG A 10 -36.11 -18.86 65.56
CA ARG A 10 -35.20 -19.65 64.76
C ARG A 10 -33.80 -19.51 65.34
N SER A 11 -33.19 -20.60 65.74
CA SER A 11 -31.80 -20.65 66.17
C SER A 11 -30.91 -20.22 64.98
N ALA A 12 -30.13 -19.13 65.14
CA ALA A 12 -29.11 -18.73 64.19
C ALA A 12 -28.00 -19.78 64.24
N ALA A 13 -27.94 -20.64 63.24
CA ALA A 13 -26.82 -21.55 63.07
C ALA A 13 -25.60 -20.72 62.65
N GLY A 14 -24.55 -20.68 63.47
CA GLY A 14 -23.27 -20.07 63.16
C GLY A 14 -22.52 -20.89 62.08
N PHE A 15 -21.78 -20.21 61.20
CA PHE A 15 -20.94 -20.88 60.20
C PHE A 15 -19.83 -21.70 60.87
N THR A 16 -19.58 -22.88 60.33
CA THR A 16 -18.47 -23.72 60.76
C THR A 16 -17.17 -23.24 60.13
N LEU A 17 -16.05 -23.40 60.83
CA LEU A 17 -14.74 -23.03 60.33
C LEU A 17 -14.39 -23.74 59.01
N ILE A 18 -14.80 -25.01 58.87
CA ILE A 18 -14.60 -25.80 57.66
C ILE A 18 -15.38 -25.25 56.46
N GLU A 19 -16.59 -24.73 56.67
CA GLU A 19 -17.42 -24.15 55.61
C GLU A 19 -16.78 -22.89 55.02
N ILE A 20 -16.19 -22.05 55.89
CA ILE A 20 -15.44 -20.85 55.43
C ILE A 20 -14.18 -21.26 54.69
N MET A 21 -13.44 -22.29 55.14
CA MET A 21 -12.25 -22.76 54.43
C MET A 21 -12.58 -23.32 53.04
N VAL A 22 -13.66 -24.09 52.90
CA VAL A 22 -14.12 -24.60 51.61
C VAL A 22 -14.60 -23.48 50.69
N ALA A 23 -15.35 -22.51 51.22
CA ALA A 23 -15.80 -21.36 50.46
C ALA A 23 -14.63 -20.53 49.92
N LEU A 24 -13.60 -20.28 50.75
CA LEU A 24 -12.40 -19.56 50.33
C LEU A 24 -11.59 -20.34 49.28
N LEU A 25 -11.52 -21.69 49.42
CA LEU A 25 -10.85 -22.52 48.43
C LEU A 25 -11.55 -22.45 47.07
N ILE A 26 -12.87 -22.58 47.03
CA ILE A 26 -13.66 -22.46 45.79
C ILE A 26 -13.51 -21.05 45.19
N LEU A 27 -13.60 -20.02 46.03
CA LEU A 27 -13.42 -18.63 45.59
C LEU A 27 -12.03 -18.40 44.99
N GLY A 28 -10.98 -18.97 45.59
CA GLY A 28 -9.62 -18.93 45.10
C GLY A 28 -9.47 -19.59 43.72
N ILE A 29 -10.03 -20.76 43.53
CA ILE A 29 -10.02 -21.47 42.25
C ILE A 29 -10.78 -20.69 41.20
N MET A 30 -11.99 -20.19 41.48
CA MET A 30 -12.77 -19.39 40.56
C MET A 30 -12.07 -18.09 40.16
N SER A 31 -11.43 -17.41 41.11
CA SER A 31 -10.65 -16.19 40.87
C SER A 31 -9.44 -16.47 39.99
N ALA A 32 -8.73 -17.57 40.19
CA ALA A 32 -7.59 -17.95 39.38
C ALA A 32 -8.00 -18.27 37.93
N LEU A 33 -9.09 -18.99 37.73
CA LEU A 33 -9.63 -19.28 36.40
C LEU A 33 -10.12 -18.02 35.71
N GLY A 34 -10.83 -17.12 36.42
CA GLY A 34 -11.31 -15.86 35.91
C GLY A 34 -10.16 -14.94 35.47
N TYR A 35 -9.09 -14.84 36.27
CA TYR A 35 -7.91 -14.07 35.91
C TYR A 35 -7.19 -14.64 34.68
N GLY A 36 -7.09 -15.97 34.58
CA GLY A 36 -6.49 -16.64 33.41
C GLY A 36 -7.22 -16.33 32.12
N THR A 37 -8.55 -16.40 32.12
CA THR A 37 -9.38 -16.06 30.93
C THR A 37 -9.30 -14.58 30.56
N TYR A 38 -9.33 -13.69 31.55
CA TYR A 38 -9.16 -12.26 31.34
C TYR A 38 -7.82 -11.92 30.68
N ARG A 39 -6.72 -12.50 31.20
CA ARG A 39 -5.38 -12.32 30.62
C ARG A 39 -5.30 -12.83 29.19
N ALA A 40 -5.84 -14.00 28.90
CA ALA A 40 -5.86 -14.57 27.56
C ALA A 40 -6.67 -13.69 26.59
N ALA A 41 -7.81 -13.18 27.02
CA ALA A 41 -8.64 -12.25 26.23
C ALA A 41 -7.90 -10.96 25.90
N ARG A 42 -7.19 -10.36 26.85
CA ARG A 42 -6.39 -9.15 26.62
C ARG A 42 -5.28 -9.36 25.62
N ILE A 43 -4.50 -10.43 25.74
CA ILE A 43 -3.43 -10.76 24.79
C ILE A 43 -4.00 -11.00 23.39
N SER A 44 -5.14 -11.66 23.28
CA SER A 44 -5.81 -11.87 22.00
C SER A 44 -6.30 -10.56 21.39
N ALA A 45 -6.87 -9.66 22.19
CA ALA A 45 -7.31 -8.34 21.74
C ALA A 45 -6.15 -7.50 21.21
N GLU A 46 -5.03 -7.43 21.92
CA GLU A 46 -3.83 -6.68 21.51
C GLU A 46 -3.25 -7.21 20.17
N ARG A 47 -3.20 -8.53 19.99
CA ARG A 47 -2.76 -9.13 18.72
C ARG A 47 -3.70 -8.79 17.56
N THR A 48 -5.01 -8.86 17.82
CA THR A 48 -6.04 -8.55 16.81
C THR A 48 -5.98 -7.08 16.43
N GLU A 49 -5.81 -6.17 17.39
CA GLU A 49 -5.69 -4.73 17.15
C GLU A 49 -4.47 -4.40 16.27
N GLY A 50 -3.32 -5.03 16.54
CA GLY A 50 -2.12 -4.88 15.71
C GLY A 50 -2.34 -5.32 14.26
N SER A 51 -2.97 -6.47 14.04
CA SER A 51 -3.26 -6.96 12.70
C SER A 51 -4.30 -6.11 11.96
N LEU A 52 -5.32 -5.62 12.66
CA LEU A 52 -6.32 -4.72 12.10
C LEU A 52 -5.72 -3.36 11.70
N LYS A 53 -4.82 -2.80 12.51
CA LYS A 53 -4.11 -1.57 12.17
C LYS A 53 -3.31 -1.74 10.88
N ARG A 54 -2.59 -2.85 10.77
CA ARG A 54 -1.80 -3.17 9.58
C ARG A 54 -2.68 -3.36 8.33
N SER A 55 -3.79 -4.07 8.47
CA SER A 55 -4.76 -4.23 7.37
C SER A 55 -5.31 -2.90 6.87
N ARG A 56 -5.67 -2.00 7.79
CA ARG A 56 -6.19 -0.67 7.45
C ARG A 56 -5.15 0.20 6.74
N GLU A 57 -3.90 0.13 7.17
CA GLU A 57 -2.79 0.85 6.53
C GLU A 57 -2.63 0.42 5.07
N ILE A 58 -2.56 -0.89 4.83
CA ILE A 58 -2.43 -1.46 3.48
C ILE A 58 -3.69 -1.12 2.64
N GLU A 59 -4.88 -1.29 3.20
CA GLU A 59 -6.13 -0.99 2.49
C GLU A 59 -6.23 0.48 2.11
N PHE A 60 -5.87 1.39 3.01
CA PHE A 60 -5.86 2.83 2.74
C PHE A 60 -4.91 3.18 1.60
N GLY A 61 -3.67 2.71 1.65
CA GLY A 61 -2.70 2.97 0.60
C GLY A 61 -3.10 2.37 -0.75
N MET A 62 -3.62 1.13 -0.75
CA MET A 62 -4.14 0.49 -1.95
C MET A 62 -5.33 1.25 -2.55
N ARG A 63 -6.27 1.69 -1.71
CA ARG A 63 -7.43 2.49 -2.16
C ARG A 63 -6.99 3.80 -2.81
N MET A 64 -5.99 4.47 -2.21
CA MET A 64 -5.43 5.71 -2.76
C MET A 64 -4.79 5.47 -4.13
N MET A 65 -4.01 4.40 -4.29
CA MET A 65 -3.42 4.03 -5.58
C MET A 65 -4.50 3.75 -6.63
N VAL A 66 -5.49 2.92 -6.29
CA VAL A 66 -6.62 2.61 -7.19
C VAL A 66 -7.33 3.89 -7.64
N GLN A 67 -7.59 4.81 -6.72
CA GLN A 67 -8.23 6.07 -7.02
C GLN A 67 -7.38 6.96 -7.93
N ASP A 68 -6.06 7.04 -7.69
CA ASP A 68 -5.16 7.85 -8.50
C ASP A 68 -5.08 7.31 -9.94
N PHE A 69 -4.96 5.99 -10.11
CA PHE A 69 -4.96 5.36 -11.45
C PHE A 69 -6.30 5.54 -12.16
N ALA A 70 -7.42 5.31 -11.47
CA ALA A 70 -8.75 5.47 -12.05
C ALA A 70 -9.06 6.92 -12.47
N GLN A 71 -8.41 7.90 -11.86
CA GLN A 71 -8.60 9.32 -12.17
C GLN A 71 -7.50 9.90 -13.08
N THR A 72 -6.69 9.05 -13.70
CA THR A 72 -5.63 9.49 -14.62
C THR A 72 -6.22 10.19 -15.84
N VAL A 73 -5.68 11.36 -16.19
CA VAL A 73 -6.13 12.17 -17.32
C VAL A 73 -5.02 12.36 -18.35
N PRO A 74 -5.35 12.52 -19.65
CA PRO A 74 -4.37 12.65 -20.75
C PRO A 74 -3.78 14.07 -20.81
N ARG A 75 -3.31 14.60 -19.68
CA ARG A 75 -2.76 15.96 -19.58
C ARG A 75 -1.24 15.92 -19.39
N PRO A 76 -0.45 16.15 -20.45
CA PRO A 76 1.00 16.32 -20.34
C PRO A 76 1.34 17.51 -19.44
N VAL A 77 2.45 17.43 -18.74
CA VAL A 77 2.97 18.53 -17.93
C VAL A 77 4.25 19.07 -18.53
N ARG A 78 4.64 20.29 -18.17
CA ARG A 78 5.90 20.88 -18.56
C ARG A 78 6.97 20.55 -17.51
N ASP A 79 8.20 20.39 -17.97
CA ASP A 79 9.36 20.28 -17.10
C ASP A 79 9.65 21.61 -16.36
N ILE A 80 10.62 21.58 -15.45
CA ILE A 80 11.01 22.76 -14.65
C ILE A 80 11.41 23.96 -15.51
N LEU A 81 11.97 23.72 -16.69
CA LEU A 81 12.39 24.77 -17.62
C LEU A 81 11.29 25.17 -18.62
N GLY A 82 10.15 24.46 -18.61
CA GLY A 82 9.03 24.70 -19.51
C GLY A 82 9.27 24.32 -20.97
N GLN A 83 10.43 23.74 -21.28
CA GLN A 83 10.87 23.43 -22.63
C GLN A 83 10.38 22.07 -23.12
N ILE A 84 10.39 21.08 -22.23
CA ILE A 84 10.04 19.70 -22.58
C ILE A 84 8.65 19.38 -22.02
N ARG A 85 7.83 18.70 -22.83
CA ARG A 85 6.56 18.13 -22.36
C ARG A 85 6.80 16.70 -21.89
N MET A 86 6.46 16.45 -20.64
CA MET A 86 6.48 15.13 -20.05
C MET A 86 5.13 14.43 -20.26
N PRO A 87 5.11 13.12 -20.50
CA PRO A 87 3.88 12.37 -20.70
C PRO A 87 2.89 12.53 -19.54
N ALA A 88 1.60 12.43 -19.86
CA ALA A 88 0.52 12.43 -18.88
C ALA A 88 0.70 11.32 -17.84
N MET A 89 1.22 10.18 -18.27
CA MET A 89 1.60 9.07 -17.43
C MET A 89 2.92 8.48 -17.93
N GLN A 90 3.82 8.21 -17.01
CA GLN A 90 5.06 7.48 -17.26
C GLN A 90 5.35 6.53 -16.11
N GLY A 91 5.84 5.34 -16.44
CA GLY A 91 6.11 4.34 -15.43
C GLY A 91 7.05 3.24 -15.90
N THR A 92 7.73 2.63 -14.94
CA THR A 92 8.64 1.51 -15.13
C THR A 92 7.99 0.20 -14.69
N GLY A 93 8.59 -0.93 -15.07
CA GLY A 93 8.06 -2.27 -14.74
C GLY A 93 8.13 -2.66 -13.27
N GLY A 94 8.88 -1.93 -12.46
CA GLY A 94 8.93 -2.21 -11.03
C GLY A 94 10.25 -1.88 -10.36
N VAL A 95 10.27 -2.02 -9.05
CA VAL A 95 11.43 -1.81 -8.16
C VAL A 95 11.46 -2.94 -7.12
N GLY A 96 12.66 -3.40 -6.77
CA GLY A 96 12.88 -4.48 -5.82
C GLY A 96 13.09 -5.84 -6.50
N THR A 97 13.46 -6.83 -5.70
CA THR A 97 13.69 -8.19 -6.18
C THR A 97 12.41 -9.01 -6.03
N LEU A 98 11.63 -9.13 -7.10
CA LEU A 98 10.55 -10.13 -7.14
C LEU A 98 11.18 -11.51 -7.31
N SER A 99 10.84 -12.43 -6.41
CA SER A 99 11.09 -13.85 -6.64
C SER A 99 10.40 -14.22 -7.94
N GLN A 100 11.18 -14.57 -8.97
CA GLN A 100 10.64 -15.00 -10.25
C GLN A 100 9.71 -16.19 -10.00
N ILE A 101 8.42 -15.97 -10.09
CA ILE A 101 7.51 -17.08 -10.30
C ILE A 101 7.51 -17.30 -11.81
N THR A 102 8.42 -18.10 -12.25
CA THR A 102 8.32 -18.77 -13.55
C THR A 102 7.12 -19.70 -13.46
N GLY A 103 5.97 -19.24 -13.89
CA GLY A 103 4.90 -20.12 -14.31
C GLY A 103 5.40 -20.81 -15.55
N THR A 104 6.11 -21.91 -15.38
CA THR A 104 6.46 -22.83 -16.45
C THR A 104 5.18 -23.49 -16.94
N ASN A 105 4.57 -22.91 -17.97
CA ASN A 105 3.88 -23.72 -18.93
C ASN A 105 4.96 -24.34 -19.81
N SER A 106 5.47 -25.48 -19.38
CA SER A 106 6.30 -26.35 -20.20
C SER A 106 5.43 -27.02 -21.27
N SER A 107 5.39 -26.41 -22.46
CA SER A 107 5.17 -27.17 -23.67
C SER A 107 6.55 -27.51 -24.24
N SER A 108 6.90 -28.77 -24.13
CA SER A 108 8.07 -29.39 -24.67
C SER A 108 8.16 -29.18 -26.20
N GLY A 109 9.21 -28.51 -26.62
CA GLY A 109 9.64 -28.42 -28.01
C GLY A 109 11.16 -28.32 -28.03
N SER A 110 11.80 -29.46 -28.13
CA SER A 110 13.23 -29.60 -28.37
C SER A 110 13.61 -29.01 -29.73
N THR A 111 14.51 -28.02 -29.75
CA THR A 111 15.43 -27.81 -30.87
C THR A 111 16.72 -27.17 -30.39
N SER A 112 17.77 -27.78 -30.92
CA SER A 112 19.19 -27.59 -30.65
C SER A 112 19.71 -26.16 -30.84
N GLY A 113 20.57 -25.75 -29.92
CA GLY A 113 21.84 -25.07 -30.14
C GLY A 113 21.84 -23.74 -30.90
N MET A 114 21.99 -22.66 -30.10
CA MET A 114 22.91 -21.58 -30.43
C MET A 114 23.15 -20.75 -29.16
N SER A 115 24.36 -20.84 -28.66
CA SER A 115 24.89 -20.02 -27.59
C SER A 115 24.98 -18.58 -28.06
N PHE A 116 24.08 -17.72 -27.59
CA PHE A 116 24.27 -16.28 -27.64
C PHE A 116 24.80 -15.79 -26.29
N ALA A 117 25.95 -15.17 -26.38
CA ALA A 117 26.65 -14.54 -25.31
C ALA A 117 25.70 -13.65 -24.49
N SER A 118 25.73 -13.86 -23.18
CA SER A 118 25.10 -13.01 -22.19
C SER A 118 25.68 -11.60 -22.29
N GLN A 119 25.06 -10.72 -23.05
CA GLN A 119 25.27 -9.31 -22.85
C GLN A 119 24.46 -8.93 -21.62
N SER A 120 25.19 -8.74 -20.52
CA SER A 120 24.72 -8.06 -19.34
C SER A 120 24.24 -6.68 -19.77
N PHE A 121 22.91 -6.52 -19.89
CA PHE A 121 22.29 -5.22 -19.93
C PHE A 121 22.51 -4.61 -18.55
N SER A 122 23.61 -3.85 -18.43
CA SER A 122 23.77 -2.91 -17.36
C SER A 122 22.60 -1.94 -17.46
N SER A 123 21.74 -1.97 -16.44
CA SER A 123 20.72 -0.97 -16.20
C SER A 123 21.39 0.41 -16.18
N GLN A 124 21.39 1.08 -17.32
CA GLN A 124 21.67 2.50 -17.35
C GLN A 124 20.50 3.17 -16.64
N SER A 125 20.72 3.46 -15.38
CA SER A 125 19.95 4.45 -14.67
C SER A 125 20.00 5.73 -15.48
N PHE A 126 18.85 6.12 -16.06
CA PHE A 126 18.66 7.45 -16.58
C PHE A 126 18.68 8.42 -15.40
N SER A 127 19.87 8.74 -14.95
CA SER A 127 20.11 9.93 -14.13
C SER A 127 20.23 11.12 -15.07
N SER A 128 19.11 11.71 -15.46
CA SER A 128 19.09 13.08 -15.89
C SER A 128 19.25 13.97 -14.66
N GLY A 129 20.41 13.88 -14.05
CA GLY A 129 20.83 14.72 -12.95
C GLY A 129 21.96 15.61 -13.42
N THR A 130 21.63 16.76 -13.99
CA THR A 130 22.54 17.90 -13.96
C THR A 130 22.72 18.22 -12.48
N SER A 131 23.88 17.84 -11.93
CA SER A 131 24.32 18.20 -10.59
C SER A 131 24.60 19.69 -10.54
N VAL A 132 23.63 20.46 -10.07
CA VAL A 132 23.89 21.81 -9.54
C VAL A 132 23.52 21.78 -8.07
N GLY A 133 24.55 21.79 -7.22
CA GLY A 133 24.50 22.23 -5.81
C GLY A 133 23.68 21.36 -4.85
N GLY A 134 24.36 20.41 -4.22
CA GLY A 134 24.21 20.02 -2.82
C GLY A 134 22.82 20.01 -2.18
N ILE A 135 21.95 19.05 -2.58
CA ILE A 135 20.92 18.52 -1.68
C ILE A 135 20.93 17.01 -1.91
N THR A 136 21.31 16.24 -0.92
CA THR A 136 21.13 14.79 -0.88
C THR A 136 19.63 14.49 -0.79
N SER A 137 18.94 14.57 -1.90
CA SER A 137 17.63 13.94 -2.04
C SER A 137 17.92 12.45 -2.08
N SER A 138 17.54 11.73 -1.02
CA SER A 138 17.42 10.27 -1.06
C SER A 138 16.67 9.93 -2.35
N SER A 139 17.37 9.29 -3.29
CA SER A 139 16.83 8.98 -4.61
C SER A 139 15.72 7.93 -4.46
N VAL A 140 14.51 8.40 -4.25
CA VAL A 140 13.32 7.55 -4.31
C VAL A 140 13.24 7.04 -5.74
N ALA A 141 13.43 5.76 -5.95
CA ALA A 141 13.25 5.17 -7.27
C ALA A 141 11.79 5.35 -7.69
N SER A 142 11.55 6.24 -8.65
CA SER A 142 10.19 6.49 -9.15
C SER A 142 9.68 5.27 -9.91
N LEU A 143 8.53 4.76 -9.48
CA LEU A 143 7.83 3.63 -10.10
C LEU A 143 6.93 4.10 -11.24
N VAL A 144 6.12 5.07 -10.93
CA VAL A 144 5.13 5.63 -11.84
C VAL A 144 4.83 7.06 -11.45
N GLU A 145 4.63 7.88 -12.46
CA GLU A 145 4.23 9.27 -12.34
C GLU A 145 3.07 9.54 -13.28
N MET A 146 2.03 10.23 -12.81
CA MET A 146 0.82 10.46 -13.58
C MET A 146 0.14 11.78 -13.24
N THR A 147 -0.59 12.33 -14.21
CA THR A 147 -1.50 13.44 -13.98
C THR A 147 -2.88 12.90 -13.69
N ARG A 148 -3.45 13.25 -12.53
CA ARG A 148 -4.80 12.86 -12.15
C ARG A 148 -5.72 14.05 -12.01
N ALA A 149 -7.02 13.80 -12.18
CA ALA A 149 -8.11 14.72 -11.85
C ALA A 149 -8.62 14.50 -10.41
N GLY A 150 -9.70 15.20 -10.06
CA GLY A 150 -10.44 14.95 -8.82
C GLY A 150 -9.76 15.48 -7.56
N TRP A 151 -8.81 16.41 -7.67
CA TRP A 151 -8.27 17.09 -6.51
C TRP A 151 -9.25 18.16 -6.01
N SER A 152 -10.04 17.79 -5.01
CA SER A 152 -11.09 18.66 -4.44
C SER A 152 -10.52 19.99 -3.96
N ASN A 153 -11.13 21.10 -4.37
CA ASN A 153 -10.77 22.46 -3.99
C ASN A 153 -11.94 23.13 -3.22
N THR A 154 -12.27 22.58 -2.07
CA THR A 154 -13.36 23.08 -1.21
C THR A 154 -13.07 24.47 -0.61
N GLY A 155 -11.79 24.84 -0.53
CA GLY A 155 -11.36 26.15 0.02
C GLY A 155 -11.27 27.27 -1.03
N GLY A 156 -11.66 27.04 -2.29
CA GLY A 156 -11.62 28.08 -3.33
C GLY A 156 -10.23 28.62 -3.66
N GLN A 157 -9.18 27.88 -3.36
CA GLN A 157 -7.79 28.32 -3.64
C GLN A 157 -7.55 28.39 -5.15
N GLN A 158 -6.73 29.33 -5.58
CA GLN A 158 -6.30 29.45 -6.98
C GLN A 158 -5.28 28.36 -7.34
N ARG A 159 -5.75 27.14 -7.51
CA ARG A 159 -4.95 25.99 -7.96
C ARG A 159 -5.73 25.11 -8.93
N SER A 160 -5.00 24.34 -9.72
CA SER A 160 -5.60 23.37 -10.63
C SER A 160 -6.38 22.29 -9.86
N THR A 161 -7.46 21.77 -10.43
CA THR A 161 -8.13 20.56 -10.00
C THR A 161 -7.38 19.29 -10.41
N LEU A 162 -6.36 19.46 -11.27
CA LEU A 162 -5.44 18.41 -11.68
C LEU A 162 -4.23 18.39 -10.76
N GLN A 163 -3.69 17.21 -10.53
CA GLN A 163 -2.53 16.99 -9.66
C GLN A 163 -1.54 16.06 -10.33
N ARG A 164 -0.25 16.41 -10.30
CA ARG A 164 0.82 15.49 -10.67
C ARG A 164 1.20 14.66 -9.47
N VAL A 165 1.09 13.33 -9.58
CA VAL A 165 1.34 12.37 -8.52
C VAL A 165 2.43 11.41 -8.97
N SER A 166 3.34 11.07 -8.08
CA SER A 166 4.32 10.01 -8.30
C SER A 166 4.36 9.03 -7.14
N TYR A 167 4.67 7.80 -7.46
CA TYR A 167 4.87 6.70 -6.52
C TYR A 167 6.29 6.22 -6.60
N GLY A 168 6.89 5.93 -5.46
CA GLY A 168 8.24 5.42 -5.38
C GLY A 168 8.45 4.57 -4.14
N LEU A 169 9.43 3.69 -4.20
CA LEU A 169 9.84 2.85 -3.07
C LEU A 169 11.14 3.38 -2.49
N ALA A 170 11.15 3.66 -1.19
CA ALA A 170 12.34 4.02 -0.44
C ALA A 170 12.30 3.37 0.94
N ASP A 171 13.39 2.74 1.34
CA ASP A 171 13.52 2.09 2.66
C ASP A 171 12.36 1.15 3.00
N ASP A 172 11.96 0.31 2.03
CA ASP A 172 10.81 -0.62 2.15
C ASP A 172 9.45 0.06 2.40
N VAL A 173 9.37 1.39 2.25
CA VAL A 173 8.14 2.18 2.38
C VAL A 173 7.70 2.64 1.00
N LEU A 174 6.45 2.34 0.66
CA LEU A 174 5.83 2.94 -0.52
C LEU A 174 5.45 4.37 -0.19
N LYS A 175 6.01 5.29 -0.96
CA LYS A 175 5.78 6.73 -0.83
C LYS A 175 4.97 7.24 -2.01
N ARG A 176 4.00 8.08 -1.71
CA ARG A 176 3.26 8.88 -2.67
C ARG A 176 3.72 10.31 -2.56
N SER A 177 4.15 10.92 -3.66
CA SER A 177 4.45 12.34 -3.68
C SER A 177 3.57 13.06 -4.69
N TYR A 178 3.29 14.33 -4.42
CA TYR A 178 2.50 15.15 -5.33
C TYR A 178 2.96 16.60 -5.29
N GLN A 179 2.71 17.28 -6.40
CA GLN A 179 3.01 18.70 -6.54
C GLN A 179 1.74 19.53 -6.32
N ILE A 180 1.89 20.71 -5.69
CA ILE A 180 0.79 21.65 -5.49
C ILE A 180 0.42 22.31 -6.82
N ASN A 181 1.40 22.63 -7.64
CA ASN A 181 1.21 23.14 -8.99
C ASN A 181 1.32 21.98 -9.99
N LEU A 182 0.47 21.98 -11.02
CA LEU A 182 0.48 20.94 -12.04
C LEU A 182 1.80 20.93 -12.83
N ASP A 183 2.21 22.09 -13.32
CA ASP A 183 3.50 22.27 -13.97
C ASP A 183 4.55 22.60 -12.91
N THR A 184 5.68 21.92 -12.97
CA THR A 184 6.74 22.05 -11.97
C THR A 184 7.39 23.44 -12.07
N VAL A 185 7.38 24.16 -10.95
CA VAL A 185 8.05 25.47 -10.83
C VAL A 185 9.33 25.29 -10.02
N GLN A 186 10.38 25.97 -10.39
CA GLN A 186 11.66 25.95 -9.71
C GLN A 186 11.49 26.34 -8.23
N GLY A 187 12.02 25.55 -7.29
CA GLY A 187 11.88 25.77 -5.85
C GLY A 187 10.65 25.15 -5.19
N ASN A 188 9.74 24.58 -5.94
CA ASN A 188 8.56 23.90 -5.37
C ASN A 188 8.94 22.50 -4.87
N LYS A 189 8.73 22.25 -3.57
CA LYS A 189 8.99 20.93 -3.00
C LYS A 189 7.73 20.07 -3.08
N PRO A 190 7.84 18.81 -3.52
CA PRO A 190 6.70 17.89 -3.51
C PRO A 190 6.28 17.58 -2.06
N VAL A 191 5.00 17.41 -1.85
CA VAL A 191 4.47 16.86 -0.60
C VAL A 191 4.61 15.34 -0.68
N VAL A 192 5.30 14.75 0.29
CA VAL A 192 5.53 13.31 0.36
C VAL A 192 4.69 12.71 1.47
N GLN A 193 4.03 11.62 1.17
CA GLN A 193 3.18 10.85 2.09
C GLN A 193 3.62 9.39 2.08
N ASP A 194 3.90 8.84 3.25
CA ASP A 194 4.14 7.41 3.42
C ASP A 194 2.79 6.69 3.40
N LEU A 195 2.66 5.67 2.55
CA LEU A 195 1.42 4.90 2.41
C LEU A 195 1.43 3.66 3.29
N PHE A 196 2.41 2.80 3.10
CA PHE A 196 2.62 1.61 3.93
C PHE A 196 4.07 1.13 3.84
N SER A 197 4.52 0.49 4.89
CA SER A 197 5.87 -0.05 5.06
C SER A 197 5.95 -1.54 4.72
N GLY A 198 7.13 -2.15 4.90
CA GLY A 198 7.34 -3.59 4.75
C GLY A 198 7.19 -4.11 3.32
N VAL A 199 7.39 -3.26 2.33
CA VAL A 199 7.34 -3.62 0.91
C VAL A 199 8.70 -4.19 0.49
N LYS A 200 8.71 -5.43 0.01
CA LYS A 200 9.90 -6.09 -0.52
C LYS A 200 10.12 -5.75 -2.00
N ALA A 201 9.04 -5.77 -2.78
CA ALA A 201 9.08 -5.46 -4.20
C ALA A 201 7.72 -4.98 -4.71
N ILE A 202 7.75 -4.15 -5.75
CA ILE A 202 6.55 -3.71 -6.48
C ILE A 202 6.80 -3.93 -7.97
N GLN A 203 5.81 -4.46 -8.66
CA GLN A 203 5.79 -4.60 -10.11
C GLN A 203 4.53 -3.96 -10.67
N LEU A 204 4.71 -3.24 -11.77
CA LEU A 204 3.63 -2.65 -12.56
C LEU A 204 3.68 -3.21 -13.97
N ARG A 205 2.52 -3.49 -14.53
CA ARG A 205 2.34 -3.84 -15.93
C ARG A 205 1.18 -3.04 -16.48
N TYR A 206 1.31 -2.59 -17.71
CA TYR A 206 0.38 -1.69 -18.35
C TYR A 206 -0.28 -2.40 -19.54
N LEU A 207 -1.60 -2.43 -19.59
CA LEU A 207 -2.34 -2.97 -20.73
C LEU A 207 -2.54 -1.85 -21.74
N ASP A 208 -2.03 -2.03 -22.94
CA ASP A 208 -2.24 -1.08 -24.05
C ASP A 208 -3.61 -1.29 -24.74
N GLY A 209 -3.95 -0.38 -25.67
CA GLY A 209 -5.20 -0.45 -26.44
C GLY A 209 -5.29 -1.68 -27.36
N ASN A 210 -4.17 -2.35 -27.64
CA ASN A 210 -4.10 -3.59 -28.43
C ASN A 210 -4.16 -4.85 -27.55
N GLN A 211 -4.53 -4.70 -26.28
CA GLN A 211 -4.59 -5.78 -25.29
C GLN A 211 -3.24 -6.47 -25.03
N THR A 212 -2.13 -5.76 -25.24
CA THR A 212 -0.79 -6.25 -24.98
C THR A 212 -0.25 -5.67 -23.67
N TRP A 213 0.35 -6.55 -22.84
CA TRP A 213 0.95 -6.15 -21.59
C TRP A 213 2.35 -5.57 -21.78
N GLN A 214 2.53 -4.33 -21.38
CA GLN A 214 3.80 -3.59 -21.43
C GLN A 214 4.44 -3.52 -20.05
N SER A 215 5.78 -3.62 -19.99
CA SER A 215 6.54 -3.47 -18.75
C SER A 215 6.87 -2.01 -18.41
N GLN A 216 6.72 -1.10 -19.37
CA GLN A 216 6.92 0.33 -19.18
C GLN A 216 5.83 1.14 -19.89
N TRP A 217 5.61 2.35 -19.43
CA TRP A 217 4.64 3.25 -20.02
C TRP A 217 5.23 4.67 -20.20
N PRO A 218 5.03 5.37 -21.33
CA PRO A 218 4.44 4.85 -22.58
C PRO A 218 5.28 3.72 -23.19
N PRO A 219 4.69 2.84 -24.00
CA PRO A 219 5.47 1.83 -24.72
C PRO A 219 6.43 2.51 -25.71
N PRO A 220 7.65 1.98 -25.91
CA PRO A 220 8.66 2.60 -26.77
C PRO A 220 8.26 2.68 -28.25
N THR A 221 7.25 1.92 -28.63
CA THR A 221 6.67 1.94 -29.99
C THR A 221 5.82 3.17 -30.25
N LEU A 222 5.42 3.90 -29.22
CA LEU A 222 4.54 5.06 -29.34
C LEU A 222 5.37 6.34 -29.35
N ALA A 223 5.36 7.04 -30.48
CA ALA A 223 6.11 8.29 -30.65
C ALA A 223 5.30 9.54 -30.21
N PRO A 224 5.96 10.67 -29.90
CA PRO A 224 5.27 11.95 -29.74
C PRO A 224 4.61 12.40 -31.08
N PRO A 225 3.43 13.06 -31.01
CA PRO A 225 2.75 13.59 -29.82
C PRO A 225 1.87 12.59 -29.06
N GLU A 226 1.60 11.41 -29.63
CA GLU A 226 0.65 10.44 -29.07
C GLU A 226 1.10 9.91 -27.72
N SER A 227 2.39 9.62 -27.55
CA SER A 227 2.96 9.15 -26.27
C SER A 227 2.74 10.13 -25.12
N LEU A 228 2.60 11.44 -25.41
CA LEU A 228 2.42 12.46 -24.39
C LEU A 228 1.05 12.38 -23.69
N SER A 229 0.02 11.98 -24.41
CA SER A 229 -1.36 11.85 -23.89
C SER A 229 -1.78 10.41 -23.67
N ALA A 230 -0.93 9.43 -24.00
CA ALA A 230 -1.25 8.02 -23.89
C ALA A 230 -1.55 7.60 -22.45
N ARG A 231 -2.59 6.77 -22.33
CA ARG A 231 -2.98 6.11 -21.07
C ARG A 231 -3.16 4.61 -21.33
N PRO A 232 -2.79 3.75 -20.37
CA PRO A 232 -3.11 2.33 -20.48
C PRO A 232 -4.61 2.11 -20.25
N VAL A 233 -5.15 1.03 -20.78
CA VAL A 233 -6.53 0.61 -20.52
C VAL A 233 -6.66 0.09 -19.08
N ALA A 234 -5.65 -0.63 -18.63
CA ALA A 234 -5.58 -1.14 -17.26
C ALA A 234 -4.13 -1.21 -16.77
N VAL A 235 -3.97 -1.19 -15.47
CA VAL A 235 -2.67 -1.38 -14.80
C VAL A 235 -2.78 -2.56 -13.84
N GLU A 236 -1.87 -3.51 -13.99
CA GLU A 236 -1.70 -4.59 -13.03
C GLU A 236 -0.62 -4.19 -12.03
N LEU A 237 -1.03 -4.14 -10.77
CA LEU A 237 -0.17 -3.85 -9.63
C LEU A 237 0.08 -5.12 -8.84
N ILE A 238 1.34 -5.49 -8.67
CA ILE A 238 1.77 -6.62 -7.84
C ILE A 238 2.70 -6.07 -6.77
N ILE A 239 2.35 -6.29 -5.50
CA ILE A 239 3.16 -5.89 -4.35
C ILE A 239 3.50 -7.13 -3.55
N GLU A 240 4.77 -7.31 -3.24
CA GLU A 240 5.26 -8.34 -2.33
C GLU A 240 5.62 -7.70 -0.99
N PHE A 241 4.94 -8.13 0.07
CA PHE A 241 5.18 -7.68 1.44
C PHE A 241 6.08 -8.67 2.19
N LYS A 242 6.79 -8.18 3.18
CA LYS A 242 7.61 -9.02 4.07
C LYS A 242 6.77 -9.89 5.00
N ASP A 243 5.61 -9.38 5.40
CA ASP A 243 4.70 -9.94 6.41
C ASP A 243 3.40 -10.53 5.86
N TRP A 244 2.92 -10.00 4.71
CA TRP A 244 1.62 -10.36 4.13
C TRP A 244 1.69 -11.16 2.83
N GLY A 245 2.90 -11.42 2.31
CA GLY A 245 3.09 -12.10 1.04
C GLY A 245 2.74 -11.22 -0.15
N ARG A 246 2.14 -11.80 -1.18
CA ARG A 246 1.90 -11.14 -2.47
C ARG A 246 0.45 -10.72 -2.63
N ILE A 247 0.25 -9.44 -2.96
CA ILE A 247 -1.06 -8.88 -3.34
C ILE A 247 -1.01 -8.50 -4.81
N ARG A 248 -2.01 -8.92 -5.58
CA ARG A 248 -2.19 -8.57 -6.99
C ARG A 248 -3.50 -7.80 -7.16
N ARG A 249 -3.45 -6.68 -7.86
CA ARG A 249 -4.61 -5.86 -8.20
C ARG A 249 -4.59 -5.49 -9.67
N LEU A 250 -5.72 -5.64 -10.33
CA LEU A 250 -5.98 -5.09 -11.64
C LEU A 250 -6.81 -3.82 -11.47
N ILE A 251 -6.35 -2.73 -12.06
CA ILE A 251 -6.95 -1.40 -11.94
C ILE A 251 -7.28 -0.93 -13.34
N GLU A 252 -8.54 -0.65 -13.59
CA GLU A 252 -8.98 -0.01 -14.82
C GLU A 252 -8.63 1.48 -14.78
N VAL A 253 -8.06 1.99 -15.86
CA VAL A 253 -7.75 3.41 -16.03
C VAL A 253 -8.86 4.02 -16.87
N ALA A 254 -9.44 5.13 -16.38
CA ALA A 254 -10.56 5.77 -17.07
C ALA A 254 -10.20 6.12 -18.52
N GLY A 255 -11.02 5.64 -19.46
CA GLY A 255 -10.87 5.82 -20.90
C GLY A 255 -11.11 7.26 -21.36
#